data_6983c8a16b5d740bd7ea4a57de4e01be
#
_entry.id   6983c8a16b5d740bd7ea4a57de4e01be
#
_cell.length_a   1.000
_cell.length_b   1.000
_cell.length_c   1.000
_cell.angle_alpha   90.00
_cell.angle_beta   90.00
_cell.angle_gamma   90.00
#
_symmetry.space_group_name_H-M   'P 1'
#
loop_
_entity.id
_entity.type
_entity.pdbx_description
1 polymer ?
#
loop_
_entity_poly.entity_id
_entity_poly.type
_entity_poly.pdbx_seq_one_letter_code
_entity_poly.pdbx_strand_id
1 'polypeptide(L)'
;DIDEILANEILEVSRYQTFENSNSVLFRAVEGTQAQETQFLNYLANKFDIDANEIEFQRVGPTFGQEITSSGIRALVIFLSFIVLLISIRFQFRFSIVALIALLHDLFICTSIYLLLNFEITPSTVIALLTILGYSLYDTVILFDKLRDSQRLNKESDLSIKTLNKTFNEILMRSINTSITSAVPIASILFLGNIIGLSGTLTDFALPLFIGIISGTYSSIFVTIPFLSKIINK
;
A
#
# COMPACT_ATOMS: atom_id res chain seq x y z
N ASP A 1 -7.05 -32.56 -6.91
CA ASP A 1 -6.84 -32.95 -5.62
C ASP A 1 -5.67 -32.30 -4.92
N ILE A 2 -5.95 -31.14 -4.35
CA ILE A 2 -4.97 -30.26 -3.68
C ILE A 2 -4.40 -30.96 -2.42
N ASP A 3 -5.22 -31.71 -1.71
CA ASP A 3 -4.81 -32.45 -0.50
C ASP A 3 -3.66 -33.45 -0.77
N GLU A 4 -3.63 -34.03 -1.96
CA GLU A 4 -2.58 -34.94 -2.38
C GLU A 4 -1.26 -34.21 -2.70
N ILE A 5 -1.34 -32.95 -3.15
CA ILE A 5 -0.19 -32.10 -3.38
C ILE A 5 0.40 -31.63 -2.05
N LEU A 6 -0.44 -31.34 -1.07
CA LEU A 6 -0.03 -30.98 0.30
C LEU A 6 0.63 -32.15 1.03
N ALA A 7 0.21 -33.39 0.73
CA ALA A 7 0.78 -34.61 1.33
C ALA A 7 2.05 -35.11 0.57
N ASN A 8 2.51 -34.37 -0.43
CA ASN A 8 3.66 -34.80 -1.22
C ASN A 8 4.98 -34.64 -0.43
N GLU A 9 5.77 -35.72 -0.37
CA GLU A 9 7.07 -35.76 0.33
C GLU A 9 8.21 -35.10 -0.48
N ILE A 10 7.98 -34.69 -1.74
CA ILE A 10 9.03 -34.10 -2.59
C ILE A 10 9.44 -32.72 -2.07
N LEU A 11 8.43 -31.88 -1.75
CA LEU A 11 8.63 -30.55 -1.23
C LEU A 11 7.50 -30.20 -0.26
N GLU A 12 7.84 -29.73 0.93
CA GLU A 12 6.84 -29.35 1.94
C GLU A 12 6.11 -28.08 1.48
N VAL A 13 4.81 -28.20 1.16
CA VAL A 13 3.95 -27.07 0.80
C VAL A 13 3.40 -26.43 2.07
N SER A 14 3.85 -25.24 2.39
CA SER A 14 3.43 -24.53 3.59
C SER A 14 2.06 -23.87 3.47
N ARG A 15 1.67 -23.48 2.26
CA ARG A 15 0.40 -22.78 1.96
C ARG A 15 0.02 -22.93 0.49
N TYR A 16 -1.29 -22.91 0.23
CA TYR A 16 -1.80 -22.74 -1.14
C TYR A 16 -2.93 -21.70 -1.17
N GLN A 17 -3.16 -21.12 -2.33
CA GLN A 17 -4.25 -20.18 -2.59
C GLN A 17 -4.84 -20.47 -3.95
N THR A 18 -6.15 -20.68 -4.00
CA THR A 18 -6.90 -20.95 -5.22
C THR A 18 -7.56 -19.66 -5.72
N PHE A 19 -7.47 -19.43 -7.01
CA PHE A 19 -8.13 -18.33 -7.69
C PHE A 19 -9.20 -18.91 -8.61
N GLU A 20 -10.44 -19.03 -8.10
CA GLU A 20 -11.55 -19.68 -8.81
C GLU A 20 -11.84 -19.09 -10.19
N ASN A 21 -11.66 -17.78 -10.35
CA ASN A 21 -11.96 -17.08 -11.61
C ASN A 21 -10.91 -17.29 -12.71
N SER A 22 -9.66 -17.59 -12.35
CA SER A 22 -8.54 -17.80 -13.31
C SER A 22 -8.13 -19.26 -13.46
N ASN A 23 -8.79 -20.16 -12.77
CA ASN A 23 -8.44 -21.57 -12.72
C ASN A 23 -6.94 -21.80 -12.40
N SER A 24 -6.38 -20.95 -11.56
CA SER A 24 -4.97 -20.96 -11.15
C SER A 24 -4.83 -21.22 -9.66
N VAL A 25 -3.75 -21.88 -9.28
CA VAL A 25 -3.43 -22.20 -7.89
C VAL A 25 -2.00 -21.74 -7.61
N LEU A 26 -1.83 -20.97 -6.55
CA LEU A 26 -0.52 -20.58 -6.05
C LEU A 26 -0.11 -21.54 -4.94
N PHE A 27 0.99 -22.23 -5.11
CA PHE A 27 1.60 -23.05 -4.07
C PHE A 27 2.82 -22.35 -3.48
N ARG A 28 2.95 -22.38 -2.17
CA ARG A 28 4.14 -21.93 -1.46
C ARG A 28 4.77 -23.12 -0.77
N ALA A 29 5.99 -23.40 -1.16
CA ALA A 29 6.75 -24.50 -0.62
C ALA A 29 7.98 -24.01 0.14
N VAL A 30 8.42 -24.79 1.09
CA VAL A 30 9.68 -24.58 1.78
C VAL A 30 10.83 -24.77 0.79
N GLU A 31 11.93 -24.02 0.97
CA GLU A 31 13.10 -24.13 0.11
C GLU A 31 13.65 -25.57 0.08
N GLY A 32 13.74 -26.12 -1.12
CA GLY A 32 14.33 -27.44 -1.36
C GLY A 32 15.62 -27.36 -2.16
N THR A 33 16.20 -28.51 -2.40
CA THR A 33 17.31 -28.62 -3.36
C THR A 33 16.79 -28.41 -4.79
N GLN A 34 17.66 -27.95 -5.69
CA GLN A 34 17.29 -27.74 -7.11
C GLN A 34 16.69 -29.01 -7.76
N ALA A 35 17.13 -30.19 -7.32
CA ALA A 35 16.59 -31.47 -7.79
C ALA A 35 15.14 -31.68 -7.31
N GLN A 36 14.84 -31.39 -6.05
CA GLN A 36 13.49 -31.48 -5.48
C GLN A 36 12.53 -30.50 -6.11
N GLU A 37 12.97 -29.25 -6.33
CA GLU A 37 12.18 -28.24 -7.00
C GLU A 37 11.81 -28.65 -8.43
N THR A 38 12.80 -29.15 -9.20
CA THR A 38 12.55 -29.64 -10.56
C THR A 38 11.61 -30.85 -10.56
N GLN A 39 11.75 -31.77 -9.60
CA GLN A 39 10.83 -32.89 -9.45
C GLN A 39 9.41 -32.43 -9.11
N PHE A 40 9.29 -31.44 -8.23
CA PHE A 40 7.98 -30.91 -7.84
C PHE A 40 7.29 -30.18 -8.98
N LEU A 41 8.02 -29.38 -9.77
CA LEU A 41 7.49 -28.73 -10.97
C LEU A 41 6.99 -29.74 -12.01
N ASN A 42 7.78 -30.80 -12.27
CA ASN A 42 7.37 -31.87 -13.16
C ASN A 42 6.18 -32.65 -12.62
N TYR A 43 6.09 -32.85 -11.31
CA TYR A 43 4.94 -33.47 -10.67
C TYR A 43 3.67 -32.63 -10.87
N LEU A 44 3.75 -31.30 -10.66
CA LEU A 44 2.63 -30.37 -10.88
C LEU A 44 2.22 -30.33 -12.36
N ALA A 45 3.18 -30.26 -13.27
CA ALA A 45 2.94 -30.28 -14.72
C ALA A 45 2.15 -31.52 -15.15
N ASN A 46 2.59 -32.70 -14.71
CA ASN A 46 1.90 -33.94 -14.96
C ASN A 46 0.53 -34.07 -14.29
N LYS A 47 0.40 -33.53 -13.07
CA LYS A 47 -0.85 -33.61 -12.30
C LYS A 47 -1.96 -32.75 -12.88
N PHE A 48 -1.61 -31.57 -13.39
CA PHE A 48 -2.54 -30.62 -13.97
C PHE A 48 -2.63 -30.69 -15.50
N ASP A 49 -1.86 -31.58 -16.12
CA ASP A 49 -1.78 -31.75 -17.59
C ASP A 49 -1.44 -30.43 -18.31
N ILE A 50 -0.44 -29.72 -17.77
CA ILE A 50 0.07 -28.45 -18.29
C ILE A 50 1.56 -28.55 -18.61
N ASP A 51 2.07 -27.66 -19.49
CA ASP A 51 3.51 -27.60 -19.75
C ASP A 51 4.24 -27.03 -18.55
N ALA A 52 5.39 -27.61 -18.18
CA ALA A 52 6.22 -27.08 -17.09
C ALA A 52 6.66 -25.61 -17.29
N ASN A 53 6.69 -25.15 -18.56
CA ASN A 53 6.98 -23.75 -18.90
C ASN A 53 5.81 -22.80 -18.61
N GLU A 54 4.60 -23.32 -18.41
CA GLU A 54 3.42 -22.53 -18.00
C GLU A 54 3.35 -22.33 -16.49
N ILE A 55 4.18 -23.05 -15.74
CA ILE A 55 4.28 -22.89 -14.29
C ILE A 55 5.23 -21.71 -13.99
N GLU A 56 4.69 -20.63 -13.51
CA GLU A 56 5.49 -19.50 -13.01
C GLU A 56 6.15 -19.90 -11.67
N PHE A 57 7.48 -20.01 -11.68
CA PHE A 57 8.25 -20.39 -10.50
C PHE A 57 9.17 -19.26 -10.04
N GLN A 58 9.02 -18.85 -8.79
CA GLN A 58 9.88 -17.85 -8.18
C GLN A 58 10.54 -18.39 -6.92
N ARG A 59 11.87 -18.41 -6.90
CA ARG A 59 12.64 -18.80 -5.71
C ARG A 59 12.83 -17.57 -4.81
N VAL A 60 12.49 -17.72 -3.54
CA VAL A 60 12.70 -16.70 -2.50
C VAL A 60 13.63 -17.28 -1.44
N GLY A 61 14.87 -16.80 -1.40
CA GLY A 61 15.85 -17.27 -0.41
C GLY A 61 15.47 -16.91 1.04
N PRO A 62 16.02 -17.61 2.06
CA PRO A 62 15.67 -17.40 3.46
C PRO A 62 15.95 -15.97 3.98
N THR A 63 16.94 -15.30 3.39
CA THR A 63 17.31 -13.91 3.73
C THR A 63 16.45 -12.86 3.03
N PHE A 64 15.69 -13.23 2.01
CA PHE A 64 14.95 -12.32 1.16
C PHE A 64 13.93 -11.49 1.93
N GLY A 65 13.14 -12.11 2.81
CA GLY A 65 12.18 -11.39 3.65
C GLY A 65 12.87 -10.38 4.57
N GLN A 66 14.03 -10.74 5.12
CA GLN A 66 14.80 -9.85 5.98
C GLN A 66 15.42 -8.69 5.18
N GLU A 67 15.92 -8.96 3.97
CA GLU A 67 16.48 -7.94 3.08
C GLU A 67 15.41 -6.94 2.62
N ILE A 68 14.21 -7.43 2.25
CA ILE A 68 13.09 -6.58 1.86
C ILE A 68 12.64 -5.72 3.04
N THR A 69 12.48 -6.32 4.22
CA THR A 69 12.06 -5.59 5.40
C THR A 69 13.07 -4.50 5.76
N SER A 70 14.36 -4.84 5.79
CA SER A 70 15.41 -3.86 6.11
C SER A 70 15.51 -2.74 5.07
N SER A 71 15.40 -3.09 3.80
CA SER A 71 15.41 -2.11 2.70
C SER A 71 14.16 -1.24 2.70
N GLY A 72 12.98 -1.83 2.96
CA GLY A 72 11.72 -1.11 3.09
C GLY A 72 11.72 -0.12 4.26
N ILE A 73 12.20 -0.54 5.43
CA ILE A 73 12.34 0.35 6.60
C ILE A 73 13.33 1.47 6.30
N ARG A 74 14.47 1.16 5.67
CA ARG A 74 15.45 2.19 5.29
C ARG A 74 14.87 3.20 4.32
N ALA A 75 14.18 2.74 3.27
CA ALA A 75 13.51 3.59 2.31
C ALA A 75 12.44 4.46 2.99
N LEU A 76 11.65 3.90 3.90
CA LEU A 76 10.64 4.62 4.68
C LEU A 76 11.27 5.73 5.52
N VAL A 77 12.33 5.44 6.27
CA VAL A 77 13.03 6.44 7.11
C VAL A 77 13.59 7.57 6.26
N ILE A 78 14.24 7.25 5.14
CA ILE A 78 14.78 8.26 4.21
C ILE A 78 13.63 9.12 3.65
N PHE A 79 12.55 8.49 3.19
CA PHE A 79 11.39 9.19 2.64
C PHE A 79 10.76 10.13 3.69
N LEU A 80 10.44 9.65 4.89
CA LEU A 80 9.84 10.46 5.94
C LEU A 80 10.75 11.62 6.36
N SER A 81 12.06 11.39 6.45
CA SER A 81 13.04 12.45 6.76
C SER A 81 13.06 13.54 5.68
N PHE A 82 13.03 13.13 4.41
CA PHE A 82 12.95 14.05 3.28
C PHE A 82 11.65 14.87 3.29
N ILE A 83 10.52 14.25 3.60
CA ILE A 83 9.22 14.92 3.70
C ILE A 83 9.20 15.93 4.86
N VAL A 84 9.70 15.57 6.03
CA VAL A 84 9.81 16.50 7.16
C VAL A 84 10.65 17.71 6.78
N LEU A 85 11.80 17.50 6.12
CA LEU A 85 12.65 18.57 5.64
C LEU A 85 11.93 19.46 4.62
N LEU A 86 11.31 18.88 3.60
CA LEU A 86 10.61 19.59 2.53
C LEU A 86 9.47 20.45 3.07
N ILE A 87 8.63 19.87 3.95
CA ILE A 87 7.51 20.59 4.54
C ILE A 87 8.01 21.69 5.50
N SER A 88 9.07 21.43 6.25
CA SER A 88 9.65 22.43 7.17
C SER A 88 10.23 23.64 6.43
N ILE A 89 10.80 23.44 5.25
CA ILE A 89 11.31 24.53 4.40
C ILE A 89 10.15 25.31 3.74
N ARG A 90 9.12 24.63 3.29
CA ARG A 90 8.00 25.24 2.56
C ARG A 90 6.98 25.89 3.49
N PHE A 91 6.75 25.27 4.66
CA PHE A 91 5.79 25.66 5.68
C PHE A 91 6.49 25.81 7.03
N GLN A 92 5.72 25.85 8.12
CA GLN A 92 6.27 25.83 9.49
C GLN A 92 6.52 24.37 9.92
N PHE A 93 7.51 24.16 10.78
CA PHE A 93 7.83 22.83 11.33
C PHE A 93 6.63 22.10 11.96
N ARG A 94 5.67 22.86 12.51
CA ARG A 94 4.43 22.29 13.06
C ARG A 94 3.60 21.52 12.03
N PHE A 95 3.60 21.97 10.77
CA PHE A 95 2.90 21.28 9.67
C PHE A 95 3.57 19.95 9.31
N SER A 96 4.90 19.89 9.41
CA SER A 96 5.61 18.62 9.13
C SER A 96 5.29 17.53 10.16
N ILE A 97 5.09 17.90 11.43
CA ILE A 97 4.65 16.96 12.46
C ILE A 97 3.26 16.41 12.15
N VAL A 98 2.32 17.27 11.76
CA VAL A 98 0.96 16.85 11.40
C VAL A 98 0.97 15.93 10.17
N ALA A 99 1.74 16.29 9.14
CA ALA A 99 1.90 15.44 7.96
C ALA A 99 2.49 14.07 8.33
N LEU A 100 3.52 14.04 9.18
CA LEU A 100 4.13 12.80 9.64
C LEU A 100 3.12 11.89 10.37
N ILE A 101 2.29 12.47 11.26
CA ILE A 101 1.24 11.72 11.96
C ILE A 101 0.23 11.15 10.97
N ALA A 102 -0.22 11.93 9.98
CA ALA A 102 -1.15 11.46 8.96
C ALA A 102 -0.56 10.33 8.12
N LEU A 103 0.69 10.45 7.67
CA LEU A 103 1.39 9.42 6.89
C LEU A 103 1.58 8.12 7.68
N LEU A 104 1.96 8.22 8.95
CA LEU A 104 2.10 7.05 9.82
C LEU A 104 0.75 6.37 10.09
N HIS A 105 -0.32 7.17 10.26
CA HIS A 105 -1.68 6.66 10.36
C HIS A 105 -2.07 5.86 9.10
N ASP A 106 -1.83 6.39 7.91
CA ASP A 106 -2.17 5.72 6.65
C ASP A 106 -1.41 4.43 6.47
N LEU A 107 -0.11 4.45 6.75
CA LEU A 107 0.72 3.26 6.72
C LEU A 107 0.21 2.19 7.70
N PHE A 108 -0.13 2.60 8.92
CA PHE A 108 -0.65 1.71 9.96
C PHE A 108 -1.99 1.09 9.55
N ILE A 109 -2.95 1.89 9.08
CA ILE A 109 -4.27 1.42 8.64
C ILE A 109 -4.12 0.45 7.47
N CYS A 110 -3.36 0.83 6.44
CA CYS A 110 -3.16 0.02 5.25
C CYS A 110 -2.51 -1.33 5.61
N THR A 111 -1.43 -1.31 6.39
CA THR A 111 -0.73 -2.52 6.84
C THR A 111 -1.64 -3.39 7.72
N SER A 112 -2.40 -2.78 8.64
CA SER A 112 -3.33 -3.51 9.52
C SER A 112 -4.41 -4.23 8.73
N ILE A 113 -5.06 -3.56 7.77
CA ILE A 113 -6.08 -4.18 6.92
C ILE A 113 -5.47 -5.32 6.10
N TYR A 114 -4.27 -5.11 5.55
CA TYR A 114 -3.58 -6.11 4.74
C TYR A 114 -3.27 -7.38 5.54
N LEU A 115 -2.79 -7.22 6.78
CA LEU A 115 -2.52 -8.34 7.69
C LEU A 115 -3.81 -9.04 8.19
N LEU A 116 -4.87 -8.27 8.48
CA LEU A 116 -6.17 -8.84 8.89
C LEU A 116 -6.81 -9.70 7.80
N LEU A 117 -6.58 -9.35 6.54
CA LEU A 117 -7.04 -10.13 5.39
C LEU A 117 -6.11 -11.32 5.08
N ASN A 118 -5.07 -11.54 5.90
CA ASN A 118 -4.06 -12.59 5.72
C ASN A 118 -3.32 -12.52 4.38
N PHE A 119 -3.17 -11.32 3.79
CA PHE A 119 -2.33 -11.13 2.63
C PHE A 119 -0.85 -11.10 3.02
N GLU A 120 -0.01 -11.59 2.16
CA GLU A 120 1.43 -11.59 2.38
C GLU A 120 2.07 -10.29 1.94
N ILE A 121 3.08 -9.86 2.71
CA ILE A 121 3.87 -8.69 2.38
C ILE A 121 4.96 -9.10 1.39
N THR A 122 4.72 -8.82 0.12
CA THR A 122 5.68 -9.02 -0.97
C THR A 122 6.50 -7.74 -1.22
N PRO A 123 7.57 -7.79 -2.04
CA PRO A 123 8.25 -6.56 -2.49
C PRO A 123 7.32 -5.56 -3.14
N SER A 124 6.35 -6.04 -3.93
CA SER A 124 5.33 -5.22 -4.58
C SER A 124 4.45 -4.51 -3.56
N THR A 125 4.08 -5.19 -2.47
CA THR A 125 3.34 -4.60 -1.35
C THR A 125 4.14 -3.47 -0.71
N VAL A 126 5.44 -3.66 -0.47
CA VAL A 126 6.32 -2.62 0.13
C VAL A 126 6.41 -1.40 -0.78
N ILE A 127 6.57 -1.60 -2.09
CA ILE A 127 6.59 -0.50 -3.07
C ILE A 127 5.25 0.24 -3.07
N ALA A 128 4.13 -0.49 -3.03
CA ALA A 128 2.80 0.09 -2.95
C ALA A 128 2.62 0.94 -1.69
N LEU A 129 3.03 0.43 -0.52
CA LEU A 129 2.96 1.16 0.76
C LEU A 129 3.76 2.47 0.71
N LEU A 130 4.97 2.47 0.14
CA LEU A 130 5.75 3.70 -0.05
C LEU A 130 5.09 4.66 -1.05
N THR A 131 4.46 4.13 -2.09
CA THR A 131 3.74 4.93 -3.09
C THR A 131 2.52 5.63 -2.50
N ILE A 132 1.77 4.95 -1.62
CA ILE A 132 0.62 5.50 -0.89
C ILE A 132 1.02 6.72 -0.07
N LEU A 133 2.19 6.68 0.57
CA LEU A 133 2.66 7.83 1.37
C LEU A 133 2.82 9.08 0.50
N GLY A 134 3.32 8.92 -0.73
CA GLY A 134 3.42 10.04 -1.68
C GLY A 134 2.04 10.57 -2.11
N TYR A 135 1.09 9.66 -2.35
CA TYR A 135 -0.29 10.02 -2.69
C TYR A 135 -0.99 10.78 -1.56
N SER A 136 -0.96 10.25 -0.33
CA SER A 136 -1.56 10.88 0.85
C SER A 136 -0.94 12.24 1.16
N LEU A 137 0.38 12.36 0.96
CA LEU A 137 1.08 13.64 1.14
C LEU A 137 0.56 14.73 0.19
N TYR A 138 0.19 14.39 -1.03
CA TYR A 138 -0.28 15.34 -2.01
C TYR A 138 -1.51 16.11 -1.51
N ASP A 139 -2.52 15.42 -1.00
CA ASP A 139 -3.73 16.03 -0.44
C ASP A 139 -3.44 16.86 0.83
N THR A 140 -2.55 16.34 1.68
CA THR A 140 -2.11 17.03 2.90
C THR A 140 -1.39 18.35 2.58
N VAL A 141 -0.51 18.37 1.57
CA VAL A 141 0.20 19.58 1.15
C VAL A 141 -0.77 20.61 0.56
N ILE A 142 -1.75 20.18 -0.21
CA ILE A 142 -2.79 21.08 -0.75
C ILE A 142 -3.60 21.72 0.38
N LEU A 143 -3.96 20.94 1.40
CA LEU A 143 -4.61 21.46 2.60
C LEU A 143 -3.75 22.57 3.26
N PHE A 144 -2.46 22.33 3.41
CA PHE A 144 -1.54 23.31 4.01
C PHE A 144 -1.40 24.58 3.17
N ASP A 145 -1.29 24.45 1.85
CA ASP A 145 -1.24 25.62 0.95
C ASP A 145 -2.51 26.46 1.05
N LYS A 146 -3.68 25.82 1.03
CA LYS A 146 -4.96 26.51 1.17
C LYS A 146 -5.13 27.20 2.50
N LEU A 147 -4.71 26.58 3.59
CA LEU A 147 -4.74 27.20 4.91
C LEU A 147 -3.84 28.43 4.97
N ARG A 148 -2.63 28.34 4.41
CA ARG A 148 -1.68 29.44 4.33
C ARG A 148 -2.23 30.60 3.50
N ASP A 149 -2.87 30.33 2.37
CA ASP A 149 -3.49 31.33 1.52
C ASP A 149 -4.66 32.01 2.26
N SER A 150 -5.50 31.24 2.96
CA SER A 150 -6.60 31.79 3.76
C SER A 150 -6.11 32.71 4.88
N GLN A 151 -5.01 32.36 5.55
CA GLN A 151 -4.38 33.22 6.56
C GLN A 151 -3.88 34.54 5.95
N ARG A 152 -3.23 34.47 4.78
CA ARG A 152 -2.71 35.68 4.11
C ARG A 152 -3.81 36.63 3.68
N LEU A 153 -4.93 36.10 3.15
CA LEU A 153 -6.06 36.89 2.67
C LEU A 153 -6.84 37.57 3.81
N ASN A 154 -7.02 36.87 4.93
CA ASN A 154 -7.82 37.36 6.05
C ASN A 154 -7.00 38.21 7.04
N LYS A 155 -5.69 38.37 6.86
CA LYS A 155 -4.75 39.02 7.79
C LYS A 155 -4.86 38.48 9.24
N GLU A 156 -5.38 37.28 9.39
CA GLU A 156 -5.49 36.60 10.67
C GLU A 156 -4.17 35.89 10.97
N SER A 157 -3.54 36.24 12.08
CA SER A 157 -2.31 35.58 12.55
C SER A 157 -2.57 34.16 13.04
N ASP A 158 -3.82 33.85 13.41
CA ASP A 158 -4.22 32.57 13.97
C ASP A 158 -5.16 31.81 13.06
N LEU A 159 -4.98 30.49 13.00
CA LEU A 159 -5.88 29.55 12.34
C LEU A 159 -7.17 29.41 13.17
N SER A 160 -8.14 30.26 12.90
CA SER A 160 -9.45 30.14 13.57
C SER A 160 -10.17 28.86 13.10
N ILE A 161 -11.00 28.28 13.97
CA ILE A 161 -11.86 27.12 13.62
C ILE A 161 -12.73 27.43 12.40
N LYS A 162 -13.15 28.68 12.24
CA LYS A 162 -13.95 29.11 11.09
C LYS A 162 -13.16 29.02 9.77
N THR A 163 -11.89 29.41 9.79
CA THR A 163 -10.97 29.32 8.63
C THR A 163 -10.70 27.86 8.29
N LEU A 164 -10.48 27.00 9.30
CA LEU A 164 -10.30 25.56 9.10
C LEU A 164 -11.53 24.91 8.46
N ASN A 165 -12.74 25.19 8.96
CA ASN A 165 -13.97 24.65 8.42
C ASN A 165 -14.26 25.12 7.00
N LYS A 166 -13.95 26.39 6.69
CA LYS A 166 -14.10 26.91 5.32
C LYS A 166 -13.14 26.18 4.37
N THR A 167 -11.88 26.09 4.74
CA THR A 167 -10.86 25.38 3.96
C THR A 167 -11.20 23.89 3.77
N PHE A 168 -11.73 23.25 4.82
CA PHE A 168 -12.26 21.88 4.74
C PHE A 168 -13.27 21.70 3.61
N ASN A 169 -14.32 22.55 3.58
CA ASN A 169 -15.37 22.44 2.58
C ASN A 169 -14.87 22.70 1.14
N GLU A 170 -13.87 23.58 0.98
CA GLU A 170 -13.27 23.87 -0.33
C GLU A 170 -12.43 22.70 -0.86
N ILE A 171 -11.77 21.95 0.02
CA ILE A 171 -10.85 20.87 -0.36
C ILE A 171 -11.58 19.53 -0.48
N LEU A 172 -12.62 19.30 0.33
CA LEU A 172 -13.32 18.02 0.42
C LEU A 172 -13.70 17.44 -0.95
N MET A 173 -14.39 18.22 -1.76
CA MET A 173 -14.83 17.77 -3.08
C MET A 173 -13.66 17.50 -4.04
N ARG A 174 -12.57 18.25 -3.90
CA ARG A 174 -11.36 18.04 -4.68
C ARG A 174 -10.69 16.73 -4.30
N SER A 175 -10.46 16.47 -3.01
CA SER A 175 -9.86 15.23 -2.53
C SER A 175 -10.70 14.01 -2.91
N ILE A 176 -12.02 14.08 -2.79
CA ILE A 176 -12.91 13.01 -3.22
C ILE A 176 -12.78 12.74 -4.72
N ASN A 177 -12.84 13.78 -5.55
CA ASN A 177 -12.73 13.63 -7.00
C ASN A 177 -11.38 13.06 -7.41
N THR A 178 -10.28 13.54 -6.80
CA THR A 178 -8.92 13.04 -7.06
C THR A 178 -8.81 11.56 -6.66
N SER A 179 -9.39 11.18 -5.53
CA SER A 179 -9.37 9.81 -5.04
C SER A 179 -10.19 8.87 -5.94
N ILE A 180 -11.36 9.28 -6.38
CA ILE A 180 -12.17 8.50 -7.31
C ILE A 180 -11.41 8.30 -8.63
N THR A 181 -10.86 9.36 -9.22
CA THR A 181 -10.11 9.26 -10.49
C THR A 181 -8.86 8.40 -10.38
N SER A 182 -8.20 8.38 -9.23
CA SER A 182 -7.03 7.53 -8.98
C SER A 182 -7.41 6.10 -8.63
N ALA A 183 -8.54 5.90 -7.93
CA ALA A 183 -9.00 4.57 -7.55
C ALA A 183 -9.57 3.76 -8.73
N VAL A 184 -10.19 4.40 -9.71
CA VAL A 184 -10.81 3.73 -10.86
C VAL A 184 -9.84 2.86 -11.67
N PRO A 185 -8.65 3.32 -12.10
CA PRO A 185 -7.69 2.47 -12.79
C PRO A 185 -7.22 1.29 -11.93
N ILE A 186 -7.00 1.52 -10.64
CA ILE A 186 -6.53 0.49 -9.71
C ILE A 186 -7.63 -0.54 -9.45
N ALA A 187 -8.87 -0.09 -9.26
CA ALA A 187 -10.02 -0.98 -9.17
C ALA A 187 -10.21 -1.81 -10.45
N SER A 188 -9.96 -1.21 -11.62
CA SER A 188 -10.00 -1.94 -12.89
C SER A 188 -8.98 -3.06 -12.94
N ILE A 189 -7.76 -2.85 -12.44
CA ILE A 189 -6.74 -3.91 -12.33
C ILE A 189 -7.22 -5.01 -11.38
N LEU A 190 -7.80 -4.67 -10.24
CA LEU A 190 -8.30 -5.65 -9.27
C LEU A 190 -9.48 -6.47 -9.83
N PHE A 191 -10.40 -5.84 -10.56
CA PHE A 191 -11.55 -6.53 -11.15
C PHE A 191 -11.16 -7.35 -12.38
N LEU A 192 -10.44 -6.74 -13.34
CA LEU A 192 -10.07 -7.40 -14.59
C LEU A 192 -8.94 -8.39 -14.37
N GLY A 193 -8.03 -8.15 -13.44
CA GLY A 193 -6.94 -9.04 -13.11
C GLY A 193 -7.43 -10.45 -12.74
N ASN A 194 -8.52 -10.53 -11.99
CA ASN A 194 -9.17 -11.81 -11.69
C ASN A 194 -9.83 -12.49 -12.90
N ILE A 195 -10.32 -11.72 -13.88
CA ILE A 195 -11.01 -12.24 -15.06
C ILE A 195 -10.03 -12.76 -16.11
N ILE A 196 -8.90 -12.04 -16.29
CA ILE A 196 -7.90 -12.35 -17.34
C ILE A 196 -6.68 -13.09 -16.79
N GLY A 197 -6.73 -13.58 -15.54
CA GLY A 197 -5.67 -14.39 -14.96
C GLY A 197 -4.39 -13.60 -14.60
N LEU A 198 -4.43 -12.28 -14.55
CA LEU A 198 -3.32 -11.44 -14.06
C LEU A 198 -3.27 -11.47 -12.52
N SER A 199 -3.24 -12.67 -11.95
CA SER A 199 -3.06 -12.88 -10.52
C SER A 199 -1.58 -12.77 -10.14
N GLY A 200 -1.30 -12.44 -8.89
CA GLY A 200 0.05 -12.37 -8.36
C GLY A 200 0.55 -10.92 -8.20
N THR A 201 1.70 -10.60 -8.74
CA THR A 201 2.44 -9.34 -8.49
C THR A 201 1.63 -8.07 -8.71
N LEU A 202 0.75 -8.03 -9.73
CA LEU A 202 -0.11 -6.87 -10.01
C LEU A 202 -1.19 -6.69 -8.95
N THR A 203 -1.80 -7.77 -8.47
CA THR A 203 -2.80 -7.72 -7.41
C THR A 203 -2.16 -7.34 -6.08
N ASP A 204 -0.97 -7.88 -5.78
CA ASP A 204 -0.18 -7.56 -4.60
C ASP A 204 0.23 -6.08 -4.53
N PHE A 205 0.34 -5.43 -5.69
CA PHE A 205 0.59 -4.00 -5.80
C PHE A 205 -0.70 -3.17 -5.75
N ALA A 206 -1.73 -3.59 -6.50
CA ALA A 206 -2.96 -2.83 -6.67
C ALA A 206 -3.82 -2.78 -5.39
N LEU A 207 -3.90 -3.89 -4.65
CA LEU A 207 -4.74 -3.98 -3.46
C LEU A 207 -4.31 -3.02 -2.33
N PRO A 208 -3.04 -3.00 -1.88
CA PRO A 208 -2.62 -2.03 -0.88
C PRO A 208 -2.73 -0.59 -1.38
N LEU A 209 -2.49 -0.32 -2.68
CA LEU A 209 -2.71 0.99 -3.26
C LEU A 209 -4.18 1.43 -3.15
N PHE A 210 -5.12 0.54 -3.47
CA PHE A 210 -6.55 0.84 -3.37
C PHE A 210 -6.96 1.17 -1.93
N ILE A 211 -6.54 0.35 -0.97
CA ILE A 211 -6.78 0.58 0.46
C ILE A 211 -6.15 1.91 0.90
N GLY A 212 -4.92 2.17 0.45
CA GLY A 212 -4.18 3.37 0.81
C GLY A 212 -4.76 4.66 0.25
N ILE A 213 -5.33 4.65 -0.97
CA ILE A 213 -6.05 5.81 -1.52
C ILE A 213 -7.25 6.15 -0.65
N ILE A 214 -8.02 5.16 -0.23
CA ILE A 214 -9.19 5.37 0.64
C ILE A 214 -8.75 5.89 2.01
N SER A 215 -7.75 5.27 2.64
CA SER A 215 -7.21 5.71 3.92
C SER A 215 -6.63 7.12 3.85
N GLY A 216 -5.81 7.41 2.82
CA GLY A 216 -5.17 8.71 2.62
C GLY A 216 -6.17 9.84 2.38
N THR A 217 -7.25 9.56 1.65
CA THR A 217 -8.34 10.53 1.48
C THR A 217 -9.04 10.84 2.80
N TYR A 218 -9.30 9.81 3.59
CA TYR A 218 -9.88 9.97 4.91
C TYR A 218 -8.94 10.76 5.83
N SER A 219 -7.68 10.35 5.92
CA SER A 219 -6.71 10.91 6.88
C SER A 219 -6.33 12.35 6.57
N SER A 220 -6.14 12.70 5.29
CA SER A 220 -5.80 14.07 4.87
C SER A 220 -6.85 15.09 5.34
N ILE A 221 -8.09 14.65 5.48
CA ILE A 221 -9.21 15.50 5.87
C ILE A 221 -9.51 15.34 7.37
N PHE A 222 -9.83 14.13 7.81
CA PHE A 222 -10.38 13.87 9.14
C PHE A 222 -9.31 13.69 10.23
N VAL A 223 -8.08 13.38 9.87
CA VAL A 223 -6.96 13.27 10.82
C VAL A 223 -6.15 14.57 10.83
N THR A 224 -5.77 15.07 9.67
CA THR A 224 -4.89 16.23 9.55
C THR A 224 -5.50 17.49 10.16
N ILE A 225 -6.77 17.80 9.90
CA ILE A 225 -7.41 19.04 10.38
C ILE A 225 -7.53 19.11 11.90
N PRO A 226 -8.03 18.07 12.61
CA PRO A 226 -8.09 18.10 14.08
C PRO A 226 -6.71 18.21 14.74
N PHE A 227 -5.71 17.48 14.19
CA PHE A 227 -4.35 17.56 14.71
C PHE A 227 -3.75 18.95 14.48
N LEU A 228 -3.98 19.53 13.30
CA LEU A 228 -3.52 20.88 12.98
C LEU A 228 -4.15 21.91 13.91
N SER A 229 -5.46 21.86 14.14
CA SER A 229 -6.15 22.77 15.06
C SER A 229 -5.60 22.69 16.49
N LYS A 230 -5.23 21.49 16.94
CA LYS A 230 -4.72 21.25 18.30
C LYS A 230 -3.27 21.73 18.48
N ILE A 231 -2.46 21.64 17.42
CA ILE A 231 -1.03 22.02 17.48
C ILE A 231 -0.85 23.53 17.30
N ILE A 232 -1.74 24.21 16.57
CA ILE A 232 -1.63 25.63 16.27
C ILE A 232 -2.24 26.47 17.40
N ASN A 233 -3.27 25.97 18.09
CA ASN A 233 -3.90 26.65 19.23
C ASN A 233 -3.12 26.50 20.56
N LYS A 234 -1.92 25.90 20.51
CA LYS A 234 -0.94 25.89 21.60
C LYS A 234 0.26 26.77 21.24
#